data_8144b1b141d905cb38d1adc0fe69036e
#
_entry.id   8144b1b141d905cb38d1adc0fe69036e
#
_cell.length_a   1.000
_cell.length_b   1.000
_cell.length_c   1.000
_cell.angle_alpha   90.00
_cell.angle_beta   90.00
_cell.angle_gamma   90.00
#
_symmetry.space_group_name_H-M   'P 1'
#
loop_
_entity.id
_entity.type
_entity.pdbx_description
1 polymer ?
#
loop_
_entity_poly.entity_id
_entity_poly.type
_entity_poly.pdbx_seq_one_letter_code
_entity_poly.pdbx_strand_id
1 'polypeptide(L)' 'KLFPGDMAQPRGLKAMRAILPAGTQVYAVGGAQPDNFADWIAASADGFGLGSAIYKPGDTPQSVKQKARAIVAAFDAAW' A
#
# COMPACT_ATOMS: atom_id res chain seq x y z
N LYS A 1 1.71 6.62 -8.94
CA LYS A 1 0.84 6.38 -7.78
C LYS A 1 -0.55 6.00 -8.26
N LEU A 2 -1.04 4.86 -7.81
CA LEU A 2 -2.39 4.39 -8.11
C LEU A 2 -3.34 4.81 -6.99
N PHE A 3 -4.15 5.81 -7.25
CA PHE A 3 -5.05 6.41 -6.27
C PHE A 3 -6.42 6.70 -6.90
N PRO A 4 -7.53 6.47 -6.22
CA PRO A 4 -7.63 5.82 -4.91
C PRO A 4 -7.50 4.30 -5.01
N GLY A 5 -6.60 3.75 -4.21
CA GLY A 5 -6.34 2.30 -4.22
C GLY A 5 -7.55 1.46 -3.83
N ASP A 6 -8.36 1.95 -2.90
CA ASP A 6 -9.57 1.26 -2.47
C ASP A 6 -10.64 1.18 -3.56
N MET A 7 -10.61 2.08 -4.54
CA MET A 7 -11.48 2.00 -5.72
C MET A 7 -10.91 1.09 -6.80
N ALA A 8 -9.62 1.26 -7.09
CA ALA A 8 -8.95 0.46 -8.12
C ALA A 8 -8.82 -1.00 -7.71
N GLN A 9 -8.49 -1.25 -6.47
CA GLN A 9 -8.25 -2.57 -5.92
C GLN A 9 -7.08 -3.30 -6.59
N PRO A 10 -6.55 -4.37 -5.99
CA PRO A 10 -5.45 -5.14 -6.60
C PRO A 10 -5.76 -5.62 -8.02
N ARG A 11 -6.99 -6.03 -8.29
CA ARG A 11 -7.34 -6.48 -9.63
C ARG A 11 -7.29 -5.36 -10.67
N GLY A 12 -7.54 -4.10 -10.25
CA GLY A 12 -7.39 -2.95 -11.13
C GLY A 12 -5.94 -2.74 -11.55
N LEU A 13 -5.01 -2.89 -10.63
CA LEU A 13 -3.60 -2.84 -10.95
C LEU A 13 -3.22 -3.97 -11.91
N LYS A 14 -3.72 -5.17 -11.66
CA LYS A 14 -3.43 -6.31 -12.50
C LYS A 14 -3.87 -6.06 -13.95
N ALA A 15 -5.04 -5.47 -14.13
CA ALA A 15 -5.54 -5.10 -15.44
C ALA A 15 -4.68 -4.01 -16.09
N MET A 16 -4.26 -3.00 -15.31
CA MET A 16 -3.45 -1.90 -15.83
C MET A 16 -2.05 -2.35 -16.27
N ARG A 17 -1.51 -3.40 -15.66
CA ARG A 17 -0.19 -3.92 -16.05
C ARG A 17 -0.14 -4.33 -17.51
N ALA A 18 -1.28 -4.71 -18.09
CA ALA A 18 -1.33 -5.10 -19.51
C ALA A 18 -0.98 -3.95 -20.46
N ILE A 19 -1.17 -2.69 -20.03
CA ILE A 19 -0.95 -1.50 -20.86
C ILE A 19 0.20 -0.61 -20.36
N LEU A 20 0.70 -0.85 -19.16
CA LEU A 20 1.83 -0.06 -18.64
C LEU A 20 3.14 -0.56 -19.25
N PRO A 21 4.09 0.37 -19.53
CA PRO A 21 5.41 -0.02 -19.99
C PRO A 21 6.09 -0.96 -18.98
N ALA A 22 6.88 -1.89 -19.50
CA ALA A 22 7.66 -2.80 -18.67
C ALA A 22 8.58 -1.98 -17.75
N GLY A 23 8.67 -2.37 -16.49
CA GLY A 23 9.49 -1.66 -15.52
C GLY A 23 8.82 -0.48 -14.84
N THR A 24 7.57 -0.15 -15.18
CA THR A 24 6.83 0.89 -14.49
C THR A 24 6.63 0.52 -13.03
N GLN A 25 7.08 1.39 -12.13
CA GLN A 25 6.83 1.20 -10.71
C GLN A 25 5.45 1.75 -10.35
N VAL A 26 4.67 0.97 -9.61
CA VAL A 26 3.33 1.35 -9.18
C VAL A 26 3.22 1.23 -7.67
N TYR A 27 2.79 2.31 -7.05
CA TYR A 27 2.58 2.41 -5.62
C TYR A 27 1.10 2.62 -5.35
N ALA A 28 0.51 1.72 -4.57
CA ALA A 28 -0.90 1.84 -4.20
C ALA A 28 -1.06 2.87 -3.09
N VAL A 29 -1.97 3.80 -3.30
CA VAL A 29 -2.23 4.91 -2.37
C VAL A 29 -3.74 4.99 -2.13
N GLY A 30 -4.12 5.01 -0.87
CA GLY A 30 -5.53 5.03 -0.47
C GLY A 30 -6.03 3.63 -0.14
N GLY A 31 -6.39 3.43 1.11
CA GLY A 31 -6.90 2.16 1.59
C GLY A 31 -5.87 1.06 1.77
N ALA A 32 -4.60 1.32 1.45
CA ALA A 32 -3.54 0.34 1.70
C ALA A 32 -3.25 0.25 3.20
N GLN A 33 -3.17 -0.97 3.70
CA GLN A 33 -2.92 -1.25 5.10
C GLN A 33 -2.37 -2.67 5.27
N PRO A 34 -1.82 -3.00 6.43
CA PRO A 34 -1.15 -4.30 6.60
C PRO A 34 -1.96 -5.52 6.18
N ASP A 35 -3.28 -5.50 6.38
CA ASP A 35 -4.11 -6.66 6.07
C ASP A 35 -4.34 -6.89 4.58
N ASN A 36 -4.02 -5.92 3.72
CA ASN A 36 -4.16 -6.10 2.28
C ASN A 36 -2.84 -5.98 1.50
N PHE A 37 -1.72 -5.85 2.19
CA PHE A 37 -0.42 -5.73 1.50
C PHE A 37 -0.12 -6.94 0.61
N ALA A 38 -0.39 -8.14 1.10
CA ALA A 38 -0.11 -9.34 0.33
C ALA A 38 -0.88 -9.40 -0.98
N ASP A 39 -2.14 -8.98 -0.97
CA ASP A 39 -2.98 -8.96 -2.18
C ASP A 39 -2.44 -7.97 -3.21
N TRP A 40 -2.01 -6.79 -2.75
CA TRP A 40 -1.43 -5.79 -3.62
C TRP A 40 -0.09 -6.24 -4.21
N ILE A 41 0.75 -6.85 -3.40
CA ILE A 41 2.05 -7.35 -3.85
C ILE A 41 1.84 -8.48 -4.87
N ALA A 42 0.89 -9.36 -4.62
CA ALA A 42 0.54 -10.42 -5.57
C ALA A 42 0.03 -9.86 -6.91
N ALA A 43 -0.58 -8.68 -6.88
CA ALA A 43 -1.02 -7.98 -8.08
C ALA A 43 0.10 -7.15 -8.74
N SER A 44 1.31 -7.22 -8.22
CA SER A 44 2.52 -6.56 -8.72
C SER A 44 2.72 -5.12 -8.27
N ALA A 45 2.13 -4.70 -7.16
CA ALA A 45 2.47 -3.40 -6.58
C ALA A 45 3.92 -3.40 -6.11
N ASP A 46 4.61 -2.29 -6.36
CA ASP A 46 6.01 -2.13 -5.93
C ASP A 46 6.12 -1.56 -4.53
N GLY A 47 5.07 -0.96 -4.03
CA GLY A 47 5.03 -0.39 -2.69
C GLY A 47 3.75 0.35 -2.43
N PHE A 48 3.75 1.15 -1.36
CA PHE A 48 2.55 1.80 -0.88
C PHE A 48 2.80 3.23 -0.45
N GLY A 49 1.80 4.09 -0.62
CA GLY A 49 1.74 5.37 0.05
C GLY A 49 0.70 5.29 1.15
N LEU A 50 1.08 5.65 2.36
CA LEU A 50 0.22 5.49 3.53
C LEU A 50 -0.11 6.83 4.16
N GLY A 51 -1.37 7.02 4.48
CA GLY A 51 -1.85 8.20 5.17
C GLY A 51 -2.52 7.83 6.47
N SER A 52 -3.82 7.57 6.43
CA SER A 52 -4.60 7.29 7.64
C SER A 52 -4.19 6.00 8.35
N ALA A 53 -3.52 5.09 7.66
CA ALA A 53 -3.02 3.87 8.30
C ALA A 53 -1.86 4.15 9.26
N ILE A 54 -1.15 5.28 9.08
CA ILE A 54 -0.01 5.63 9.92
C ILE A 54 -0.27 6.83 10.82
N TYR A 55 -1.14 7.74 10.39
CA TYR A 55 -1.43 8.94 11.18
C TYR A 55 -2.90 9.35 11.05
N LYS A 56 -3.51 9.63 12.18
CA LYS A 56 -4.82 10.28 12.28
C LYS A 56 -4.73 11.42 13.29
N PRO A 57 -5.56 12.47 13.14
CA PRO A 57 -5.61 13.51 14.15
C PRO A 57 -5.81 12.93 15.55
N GLY A 58 -4.99 13.38 16.49
CA GLY A 58 -4.98 12.85 17.85
C GLY A 58 -3.88 11.83 18.12
N ASP A 59 -3.24 11.30 17.09
CA ASP A 59 -2.10 10.40 17.28
C ASP A 59 -0.92 11.15 17.90
N THR A 60 -0.21 10.47 18.79
CA THR A 60 1.02 10.97 19.39
C THR A 60 2.23 10.47 18.60
N PRO A 61 3.42 11.09 18.76
CA PRO A 61 4.63 10.53 18.15
C PRO A 61 4.85 9.06 18.50
N GLN A 62 4.52 8.68 19.72
CA GLN A 62 4.66 7.29 20.17
C GLN A 62 3.74 6.35 19.41
N SER A 63 2.47 6.73 19.24
CA SER A 63 1.52 5.89 18.53
C SER A 63 1.86 5.78 17.04
N VAL A 64 2.34 6.86 16.42
CA VAL A 64 2.81 6.84 15.03
C VAL A 64 4.01 5.91 14.88
N LYS A 65 4.94 5.95 15.82
CA LYS A 65 6.10 5.08 15.82
C LYS A 65 5.70 3.60 15.86
N GLN A 66 4.75 3.26 16.72
CA GLN A 66 4.26 1.88 16.84
C GLN A 66 3.57 1.43 15.56
N LYS A 67 2.74 2.28 14.98
CA LYS A 67 2.08 1.99 13.70
C LYS A 67 3.10 1.79 12.59
N ALA A 68 4.10 2.66 12.50
CA ALA A 68 5.13 2.56 11.48
C ALA A 68 5.91 1.24 11.58
N ARG A 69 6.26 0.84 12.79
CA ARG A 69 6.96 -0.43 13.01
C ARG A 69 6.11 -1.62 12.59
N ALA A 70 4.83 -1.63 12.94
CA ALA A 70 3.91 -2.69 12.56
C ALA A 70 3.73 -2.76 11.04
N ILE A 71 3.67 -1.61 10.39
CA ILE A 71 3.51 -1.50 8.94
C ILE A 71 4.75 -2.06 8.23
N VAL A 72 5.95 -1.67 8.66
CA VAL A 72 7.19 -2.17 8.06
C VAL A 72 7.30 -3.67 8.23
N ALA A 73 6.99 -4.18 9.42
CA ALA A 73 7.02 -5.62 9.68
C ALA A 73 6.03 -6.36 8.79
N ALA A 74 4.82 -5.82 8.61
CA ALA A 74 3.81 -6.43 7.75
C ALA A 74 4.23 -6.43 6.28
N PHE A 75 4.85 -5.34 5.82
CA PHE A 75 5.36 -5.26 4.46
C PHE A 75 6.46 -6.30 4.22
N ASP A 76 7.42 -6.39 5.14
CA ASP A 76 8.52 -7.35 5.02
C ASP A 76 8.00 -8.80 5.01
N ALA A 77 6.98 -9.09 5.80
CA ALA A 77 6.38 -10.41 5.85
C ALA A 77 5.60 -10.75 4.58
N ALA A 78 5.02 -9.74 3.92
CA ALA A 78 4.21 -9.92 2.71
C ALA A 78 5.06 -9.97 1.43
N TRP A 79 6.22 -9.37 1.48
CA TRP A 79 7.11 -9.28 0.32
C TRP A 79 7.87 -10.60 0.09
#